data_d54ed657bccb37d3b0bbf5ddbe7a25ec
#
_entry.id   d54ed657bccb37d3b0bbf5ddbe7a25ec
#
_cell.length_a   1.000
_cell.length_b   1.000
_cell.length_c   1.000
_cell.angle_alpha   90.00
_cell.angle_beta   90.00
_cell.angle_gamma   90.00
#
_symmetry.space_group_name_H-M   'P 1'
#
loop_
_entity.id
_entity.type
_entity.pdbx_description
1 polymer ?
#
loop_
_entity_poly.entity_id
_entity_poly.type
_entity_poly.pdbx_seq_one_letter_code
_entity_poly.pdbx_strand_id
1 'polypeptide(L)'
;MVRLSASVFVAVIASLAAAVVPDSRRFDLSKPSYDLFRHKTLHDDTVQQSFAFDNVNRRLFVAQRRNGADAASGDLCITQLDFSGKQVGYMHLKGFGHGVAFGAQASGSATYLWTEVDANSKGYGKRLARFKFTNGKTLSNTSSSLQKFTPVATATEHTCSVDTVNNRLVVRYNLSGKGKYIAVYDLAAATKGNFSAPLANFKQPLPKTQAKNFQGYTAYGRYLYLLWGDSYDTSGGKVNSQLASVDMNTGKVVQGPLITKAGSTLSFREAEGLAIYKTAGGQVRLFLGFASGKAGDRRSNLFYKNATVA
;
A
#
# COMPACT_ATOMS: atom_id res chain seq x y z
N MET A 1 19.48 3.90 -72.11
CA MET A 1 20.12 3.50 -70.84
C MET A 1 19.33 4.15 -69.71
N VAL A 2 18.54 3.35 -69.01
CA VAL A 2 17.73 3.82 -67.86
C VAL A 2 18.52 3.45 -66.59
N ARG A 3 18.90 4.47 -65.81
CA ARG A 3 19.55 4.24 -64.50
C ARG A 3 18.47 4.06 -63.43
N LEU A 4 18.37 2.87 -62.86
CA LEU A 4 17.61 2.61 -61.66
C LEU A 4 18.45 3.07 -60.46
N SER A 5 17.93 4.05 -59.73
CA SER A 5 18.43 4.47 -58.41
C SER A 5 17.79 3.60 -57.33
N ALA A 6 18.57 2.75 -56.66
CA ALA A 6 18.12 1.98 -55.51
C ALA A 6 18.16 2.86 -54.25
N SER A 7 16.99 3.19 -53.70
CA SER A 7 16.87 3.86 -52.42
C SER A 7 16.99 2.81 -51.31
N VAL A 8 18.05 2.91 -50.51
CA VAL A 8 18.22 2.07 -49.31
C VAL A 8 17.41 2.70 -48.19
N PHE A 9 16.32 2.07 -47.79
CA PHE A 9 15.59 2.41 -46.58
C PHE A 9 16.34 1.82 -45.37
N VAL A 10 16.98 2.67 -44.57
CA VAL A 10 17.52 2.29 -43.26
C VAL A 10 16.36 2.35 -42.27
N ALA A 11 15.82 1.20 -41.89
CA ALA A 11 14.86 1.09 -40.79
C ALA A 11 15.61 1.26 -39.47
N VAL A 12 15.45 2.43 -38.84
CA VAL A 12 15.90 2.67 -37.46
C VAL A 12 14.95 1.90 -36.54
N ILE A 13 15.37 0.72 -36.10
CA ILE A 13 14.68 -0.02 -35.02
C ILE A 13 15.03 0.71 -33.72
N ALA A 14 14.19 1.65 -33.28
CA ALA A 14 14.26 2.17 -31.94
C ALA A 14 13.83 1.05 -30.97
N SER A 15 14.78 0.40 -30.34
CA SER A 15 14.50 -0.50 -29.21
C SER A 15 13.90 0.37 -28.10
N LEU A 16 12.59 0.27 -27.88
CA LEU A 16 11.95 0.79 -26.67
C LEU A 16 12.59 0.03 -25.50
N ALA A 17 13.56 0.67 -24.83
CA ALA A 17 14.05 0.16 -23.57
C ALA A 17 12.83 0.06 -22.65
N ALA A 18 12.50 -1.16 -22.19
CA ALA A 18 11.45 -1.35 -21.20
C ALA A 18 11.78 -0.45 -20.00
N ALA A 19 10.81 0.35 -19.55
CA ALA A 19 10.98 1.15 -18.36
C ALA A 19 11.36 0.21 -17.19
N VAL A 20 12.44 0.54 -16.49
CA VAL A 20 13.02 -0.31 -15.43
C VAL A 20 12.99 0.48 -14.13
N VAL A 21 12.54 -0.16 -13.06
CA VAL A 21 12.65 0.43 -11.73
C VAL A 21 14.12 0.49 -11.34
N PRO A 22 14.70 1.69 -11.08
CA PRO A 22 16.10 1.84 -10.73
C PRO A 22 16.53 1.02 -9.50
N ASP A 23 17.77 0.58 -9.46
CA ASP A 23 18.35 -0.16 -8.34
C ASP A 23 18.27 0.61 -7.02
N SER A 24 18.10 -0.12 -5.95
CA SER A 24 18.03 0.40 -4.60
C SER A 24 18.50 -0.64 -3.58
N ARG A 25 18.72 -0.21 -2.35
CA ARG A 25 18.87 -1.13 -1.22
C ARG A 25 17.53 -1.81 -0.92
N ARG A 26 17.60 -3.03 -0.35
CA ARG A 26 16.47 -3.86 0.06
C ARG A 26 16.47 -4.02 1.58
N PHE A 27 15.31 -3.99 2.24
CA PHE A 27 15.22 -4.35 3.65
C PHE A 27 15.53 -5.84 3.85
N ASP A 28 16.37 -6.13 4.84
CA ASP A 28 16.62 -7.50 5.29
C ASP A 28 15.50 -7.92 6.25
N LEU A 29 14.59 -8.74 5.73
CA LEU A 29 13.41 -9.18 6.48
C LEU A 29 13.74 -10.15 7.63
N SER A 30 14.94 -10.75 7.65
CA SER A 30 15.40 -11.64 8.74
C SER A 30 15.77 -10.89 10.01
N LYS A 31 16.09 -9.60 9.91
CA LYS A 31 16.50 -8.79 11.06
C LYS A 31 15.33 -8.48 11.99
N PRO A 32 15.59 -8.22 13.28
CA PRO A 32 14.57 -7.85 14.26
C PRO A 32 13.72 -6.64 13.84
N SER A 33 12.53 -6.54 14.42
CA SER A 33 11.67 -5.35 14.33
C SER A 33 11.75 -4.58 15.65
N TYR A 34 11.59 -3.27 15.55
CA TYR A 34 11.56 -2.34 16.68
C TYR A 34 10.17 -1.73 16.82
N ASP A 35 9.81 -1.33 18.01
CA ASP A 35 8.54 -0.66 18.28
C ASP A 35 8.60 0.82 17.88
N LEU A 36 7.54 1.32 17.23
CA LEU A 36 7.23 2.75 17.25
C LEU A 36 6.34 3.03 18.47
N PHE A 37 5.20 2.32 18.53
CA PHE A 37 4.26 2.36 19.65
C PHE A 37 3.39 1.11 19.70
N ARG A 38 2.75 0.89 20.86
CA ARG A 38 1.76 -0.17 21.09
C ARG A 38 0.48 0.39 21.71
N HIS A 39 -0.63 -0.36 21.50
CA HIS A 39 -1.93 -0.16 22.17
C HIS A 39 -2.53 1.24 21.99
N LYS A 40 -2.33 1.86 20.84
CA LYS A 40 -2.87 3.21 20.58
C LYS A 40 -4.32 3.15 20.11
N THR A 41 -5.12 4.03 20.69
CA THR A 41 -6.52 4.23 20.32
C THR A 41 -6.58 4.93 18.96
N LEU A 42 -7.50 4.49 18.12
CA LEU A 42 -7.89 5.15 16.89
C LEU A 42 -9.24 5.84 17.06
N HIS A 43 -9.71 6.54 16.05
CA HIS A 43 -11.01 7.24 16.12
C HIS A 43 -12.18 6.26 16.22
N ASP A 44 -12.14 5.17 15.47
CA ASP A 44 -13.11 4.08 15.52
C ASP A 44 -12.55 2.89 16.29
N ASP A 45 -13.42 1.98 16.78
CA ASP A 45 -13.06 0.85 17.63
C ASP A 45 -12.82 -0.45 16.82
N THR A 46 -12.83 -0.36 15.50
CA THR A 46 -12.64 -1.48 14.56
C THR A 46 -11.16 -1.77 14.33
N VAL A 47 -10.88 -2.90 13.67
CA VAL A 47 -9.54 -3.29 13.26
C VAL A 47 -8.98 -2.28 12.27
N GLN A 48 -7.72 -1.83 12.49
CA GLN A 48 -6.99 -1.10 11.46
C GLN A 48 -6.81 -1.99 10.23
N GLN A 49 -6.79 -1.42 9.03
CA GLN A 49 -6.60 -2.16 7.78
C GLN A 49 -5.25 -1.86 7.13
N SER A 50 -4.79 -0.64 7.26
CA SER A 50 -3.49 -0.20 6.77
C SER A 50 -3.12 1.16 7.33
N PHE A 51 -1.94 1.66 6.97
CA PHE A 51 -1.46 2.98 7.38
C PHE A 51 -0.49 3.55 6.35
N ALA A 52 -0.29 4.87 6.37
CA ALA A 52 0.59 5.58 5.45
C ALA A 52 1.25 6.79 6.12
N PHE A 53 2.44 7.15 5.66
CA PHE A 53 3.20 8.31 6.13
C PHE A 53 3.30 9.38 5.05
N ASP A 54 3.00 10.61 5.42
CA ASP A 54 3.48 11.79 4.71
C ASP A 54 4.87 12.15 5.25
N ASN A 55 5.89 11.80 4.51
CA ASN A 55 7.28 11.99 4.94
C ASN A 55 7.69 13.47 5.01
N VAL A 56 7.07 14.33 4.21
CA VAL A 56 7.41 15.77 4.15
C VAL A 56 6.80 16.51 5.32
N ASN A 57 5.49 16.36 5.50
CA ASN A 57 4.76 17.04 6.59
C ASN A 57 4.79 16.25 7.91
N ARG A 58 5.45 15.08 7.93
CA ARG A 58 5.65 14.23 9.10
C ARG A 58 4.34 13.84 9.78
N ARG A 59 3.41 13.28 8.99
CA ARG A 59 2.09 12.84 9.43
C ARG A 59 1.92 11.35 9.26
N LEU A 60 1.22 10.72 10.18
CA LEU A 60 0.83 9.31 10.14
C LEU A 60 -0.69 9.23 10.01
N PHE A 61 -1.16 8.39 9.11
CA PHE A 61 -2.57 8.11 8.89
C PHE A 61 -2.82 6.61 9.01
N VAL A 62 -3.89 6.22 9.71
CA VAL A 62 -4.30 4.82 9.87
C VAL A 62 -5.71 4.67 9.32
N ALA A 63 -5.93 3.71 8.43
CA ALA A 63 -7.24 3.38 7.90
C ALA A 63 -7.89 2.27 8.71
N GLN A 64 -9.18 2.41 9.00
CA GLN A 64 -10.03 1.43 9.64
C GLN A 64 -11.32 1.29 8.84
N ARG A 65 -12.03 0.17 8.98
CA ARG A 65 -13.43 0.12 8.61
C ARG A 65 -14.21 1.01 9.58
N ARG A 66 -15.19 1.75 9.08
CA ARG A 66 -16.00 2.64 9.89
C ARG A 66 -16.87 1.86 10.88
N ASN A 67 -17.01 2.36 12.11
CA ASN A 67 -17.90 1.79 13.12
C ASN A 67 -19.34 1.65 12.57
N GLY A 68 -19.95 0.49 12.81
CA GLY A 68 -21.32 0.19 12.38
C GLY A 68 -21.54 0.03 10.88
N ALA A 69 -20.49 0.13 10.06
CA ALA A 69 -20.62 -0.06 8.63
C ALA A 69 -20.56 -1.53 8.22
N ASP A 70 -21.39 -1.91 7.25
CA ASP A 70 -21.34 -3.24 6.64
C ASP A 70 -19.99 -3.49 5.96
N ALA A 71 -19.55 -4.74 5.95
CA ALA A 71 -18.27 -5.13 5.34
C ALA A 71 -18.16 -4.74 3.86
N ALA A 72 -19.26 -4.78 3.13
CA ALA A 72 -19.33 -4.48 1.71
C ALA A 72 -19.60 -3.00 1.40
N SER A 73 -19.89 -2.16 2.40
CA SER A 73 -20.16 -0.71 2.17
C SER A 73 -18.96 0.04 1.61
N GLY A 74 -17.75 -0.40 1.93
CA GLY A 74 -16.53 0.31 1.62
C GLY A 74 -16.34 1.59 2.44
N ASP A 75 -17.03 1.72 3.57
CA ASP A 75 -16.92 2.87 4.45
C ASP A 75 -15.69 2.74 5.35
N LEU A 76 -14.84 3.77 5.33
CA LEU A 76 -13.59 3.83 6.08
C LEU A 76 -13.56 5.02 7.04
N CYS A 77 -12.79 4.89 8.10
CA CYS A 77 -12.31 5.97 8.95
C CYS A 77 -10.79 6.09 8.78
N ILE A 78 -10.31 7.28 8.47
CA ILE A 78 -8.88 7.60 8.45
C ILE A 78 -8.56 8.39 9.70
N THR A 79 -7.80 7.82 10.61
CA THR A 79 -7.31 8.50 11.82
C THR A 79 -5.92 9.06 11.56
N GLN A 80 -5.72 10.36 11.80
CA GLN A 80 -4.39 10.96 11.84
C GLN A 80 -3.81 10.85 13.24
N LEU A 81 -2.60 10.32 13.35
CA LEU A 81 -1.83 10.21 14.58
C LEU A 81 -0.55 11.06 14.51
N ASP A 82 -0.05 11.50 15.66
CA ASP A 82 1.34 11.86 15.82
C ASP A 82 2.23 10.61 16.00
N PHE A 83 3.56 10.78 16.04
CA PHE A 83 4.49 9.65 16.18
C PHE A 83 4.54 9.04 17.58
N SER A 84 3.88 9.64 18.58
CA SER A 84 3.63 9.02 19.89
C SER A 84 2.38 8.11 19.88
N GLY A 85 1.62 8.16 18.79
CA GLY A 85 0.35 7.46 18.62
C GLY A 85 -0.85 8.20 19.21
N LYS A 86 -0.72 9.50 19.52
CA LYS A 86 -1.84 10.35 19.93
C LYS A 86 -2.67 10.75 18.70
N GLN A 87 -3.98 10.61 18.79
CA GLN A 87 -4.90 11.07 17.76
C GLN A 87 -4.88 12.60 17.67
N VAL A 88 -4.71 13.11 16.43
CA VAL A 88 -4.71 14.55 16.13
C VAL A 88 -5.79 14.95 15.12
N GLY A 89 -6.46 13.97 14.51
CA GLY A 89 -7.55 14.22 13.58
C GLY A 89 -8.15 12.94 13.03
N TYR A 90 -9.26 13.07 12.29
CA TYR A 90 -9.89 11.96 11.58
C TYR A 90 -10.67 12.46 10.36
N MET A 91 -10.99 11.54 9.45
CA MET A 91 -11.83 11.79 8.28
C MET A 91 -12.60 10.51 7.93
N HIS A 92 -13.89 10.62 7.63
CA HIS A 92 -14.67 9.49 7.16
C HIS A 92 -14.76 9.46 5.63
N LEU A 93 -14.74 8.26 5.07
CA LEU A 93 -14.89 7.98 3.65
C LEU A 93 -16.09 7.07 3.46
N LYS A 94 -17.00 7.38 2.52
CA LYS A 94 -18.20 6.60 2.22
C LYS A 94 -18.11 5.98 0.84
N GLY A 95 -18.30 4.65 0.75
CA GLY A 95 -18.31 3.92 -0.52
C GLY A 95 -16.94 3.77 -1.17
N PHE A 96 -15.87 3.79 -0.40
CA PHE A 96 -14.49 3.72 -0.91
C PHE A 96 -14.05 2.28 -1.16
N GLY A 97 -13.74 1.51 -0.14
CA GLY A 97 -13.27 0.13 -0.28
C GLY A 97 -12.85 -0.51 1.03
N HIS A 98 -12.04 -1.58 0.95
CA HIS A 98 -11.60 -2.34 2.13
C HIS A 98 -10.46 -1.66 2.92
N GLY A 99 -9.58 -0.94 2.21
CA GLY A 99 -8.46 -0.26 2.85
C GLY A 99 -7.21 -1.12 3.07
N VAL A 100 -7.02 -2.21 2.34
CA VAL A 100 -5.86 -3.13 2.45
C VAL A 100 -4.52 -2.41 2.33
N ALA A 101 -4.46 -1.34 1.55
CA ALA A 101 -3.32 -0.45 1.44
C ALA A 101 -3.79 0.93 0.97
N PHE A 102 -3.10 1.97 1.39
CA PHE A 102 -3.28 3.32 0.88
C PHE A 102 -1.96 4.10 0.93
N GLY A 103 -1.91 5.27 0.29
CA GLY A 103 -0.74 6.11 0.26
C GLY A 103 -1.02 7.52 0.76
N ALA A 104 0.03 8.20 1.23
CA ALA A 104 -0.01 9.61 1.58
C ALA A 104 1.03 10.37 0.75
N GLN A 105 0.62 11.50 0.17
CA GLN A 105 1.43 12.35 -0.69
C GLN A 105 1.39 13.79 -0.19
N ALA A 106 2.54 14.37 0.07
CA ALA A 106 2.64 15.79 0.39
C ALA A 106 2.32 16.67 -0.84
N SER A 107 1.63 17.77 -0.61
CA SER A 107 1.43 18.85 -1.58
C SER A 107 1.45 20.19 -0.84
N GLY A 108 2.62 20.81 -0.77
CA GLY A 108 2.89 21.89 0.16
C GLY A 108 2.67 21.43 1.61
N SER A 109 1.94 22.21 2.40
CA SER A 109 1.55 21.86 3.77
C SER A 109 0.36 20.89 3.87
N ALA A 110 -0.29 20.56 2.75
CA ALA A 110 -1.41 19.62 2.71
C ALA A 110 -0.90 18.19 2.50
N THR A 111 -1.67 17.21 2.99
CA THR A 111 -1.50 15.80 2.66
C THR A 111 -2.66 15.36 1.78
N TYR A 112 -2.34 14.78 0.62
CA TYR A 112 -3.28 14.05 -0.22
C TYR A 112 -3.17 12.55 0.04
N LEU A 113 -4.31 11.91 0.20
CA LEU A 113 -4.39 10.46 0.35
C LEU A 113 -4.76 9.81 -0.97
N TRP A 114 -4.18 8.65 -1.22
CA TRP A 114 -4.49 7.76 -2.33
C TRP A 114 -5.06 6.47 -1.79
N THR A 115 -6.27 6.08 -2.20
CA THR A 115 -6.87 4.80 -1.81
C THR A 115 -7.84 4.31 -2.88
N GLU A 116 -8.33 3.10 -2.70
CA GLU A 116 -9.41 2.54 -3.50
C GLU A 116 -10.73 3.30 -3.31
N VAL A 117 -11.60 3.29 -4.32
CA VAL A 117 -12.92 3.94 -4.31
C VAL A 117 -13.91 3.17 -5.19
N ASP A 118 -15.20 3.44 -4.99
CA ASP A 118 -16.34 2.78 -5.64
C ASP A 118 -16.38 1.28 -5.32
N ALA A 119 -16.63 0.98 -4.05
CA ALA A 119 -16.72 -0.38 -3.53
C ALA A 119 -17.65 -1.25 -4.38
N ASN A 120 -17.20 -2.46 -4.70
CA ASN A 120 -18.00 -3.50 -5.31
C ASN A 120 -18.84 -4.23 -4.24
N SER A 121 -19.65 -5.22 -4.64
CA SER A 121 -20.49 -6.00 -3.73
C SER A 121 -19.73 -6.79 -2.65
N LYS A 122 -18.40 -6.87 -2.75
CA LYS A 122 -17.52 -7.49 -1.76
C LYS A 122 -16.75 -6.48 -0.90
N GLY A 123 -17.02 -5.18 -1.10
CA GLY A 123 -16.37 -4.11 -0.37
C GLY A 123 -14.98 -3.69 -0.90
N TYR A 124 -14.55 -4.15 -2.08
CA TYR A 124 -13.28 -3.73 -2.69
C TYR A 124 -13.48 -2.63 -3.73
N GLY A 125 -12.60 -1.63 -3.74
CA GLY A 125 -12.71 -0.50 -4.66
C GLY A 125 -12.42 -0.88 -6.12
N LYS A 126 -13.29 -0.44 -7.02
CA LYS A 126 -13.12 -0.65 -8.48
C LYS A 126 -12.11 0.29 -9.09
N ARG A 127 -11.87 1.45 -8.50
CA ARG A 127 -11.00 2.52 -8.97
C ARG A 127 -10.10 3.03 -7.84
N LEU A 128 -9.19 3.94 -8.16
CA LEU A 128 -8.43 4.72 -7.18
C LEU A 128 -9.00 6.12 -7.05
N ALA A 129 -8.85 6.73 -5.89
CA ALA A 129 -9.13 8.12 -5.63
C ALA A 129 -7.91 8.83 -5.01
N ARG A 130 -7.76 10.12 -5.32
CA ARG A 130 -6.83 11.04 -4.69
C ARG A 130 -7.60 12.23 -4.12
N PHE A 131 -7.44 12.51 -2.85
CA PHE A 131 -8.16 13.57 -2.15
C PHE A 131 -7.33 14.15 -1.00
N LYS A 132 -7.58 15.40 -0.66
CA LYS A 132 -6.97 16.08 0.49
C LYS A 132 -7.55 15.54 1.79
N PHE A 133 -6.68 15.14 2.74
CA PHE A 133 -7.11 14.90 4.11
C PHE A 133 -7.64 16.20 4.73
N THR A 134 -8.85 16.15 5.27
CA THR A 134 -9.49 17.29 5.93
C THR A 134 -10.12 16.81 7.23
N ASN A 135 -9.56 17.24 8.35
CA ASN A 135 -9.99 16.82 9.68
C ASN A 135 -11.50 17.08 9.91
N GLY A 136 -12.18 16.10 10.49
CA GLY A 136 -13.59 16.15 10.84
C GLY A 136 -14.57 16.05 9.66
N LYS A 137 -14.09 15.87 8.41
CA LYS A 137 -14.94 15.79 7.22
C LYS A 137 -15.32 14.36 6.87
N THR A 138 -16.48 14.22 6.23
CA THR A 138 -16.90 13.01 5.53
C THR A 138 -16.83 13.27 4.03
N LEU A 139 -16.17 12.37 3.29
CA LEU A 139 -16.09 12.42 1.84
C LEU A 139 -16.81 11.20 1.24
N SER A 140 -17.79 11.46 0.36
CA SER A 140 -18.47 10.38 -0.37
C SER A 140 -17.77 10.06 -1.67
N ASN A 141 -17.83 8.80 -2.09
CA ASN A 141 -17.41 8.37 -3.41
C ASN A 141 -18.18 9.08 -4.53
N THR A 142 -19.37 9.62 -4.26
CA THR A 142 -20.18 10.39 -5.23
C THR A 142 -19.83 11.88 -5.29
N SER A 143 -18.88 12.36 -4.47
CA SER A 143 -18.47 13.77 -4.47
C SER A 143 -17.91 14.19 -5.82
N SER A 144 -18.40 15.31 -6.38
CA SER A 144 -17.93 15.88 -7.65
C SER A 144 -16.48 16.39 -7.58
N SER A 145 -15.99 16.72 -6.39
CA SER A 145 -14.60 17.16 -6.16
C SER A 145 -13.60 16.02 -6.06
N LEU A 146 -14.05 14.76 -6.06
CA LEU A 146 -13.19 13.60 -5.89
C LEU A 146 -12.52 13.21 -7.22
N GLN A 147 -11.20 13.31 -7.27
CA GLN A 147 -10.43 12.81 -8.41
C GLN A 147 -10.38 11.27 -8.38
N LYS A 148 -10.87 10.63 -9.42
CA LYS A 148 -10.90 9.18 -9.56
C LYS A 148 -10.11 8.73 -10.80
N PHE A 149 -9.45 7.57 -10.66
CA PHE A 149 -8.58 7.02 -11.69
C PHE A 149 -8.85 5.53 -11.89
N THR A 150 -8.71 5.07 -13.12
CA THR A 150 -8.75 3.64 -13.48
C THR A 150 -7.43 3.26 -14.15
N PRO A 151 -6.37 2.97 -13.37
CA PRO A 151 -5.03 2.70 -13.92
C PRO A 151 -5.02 1.56 -14.94
N VAL A 152 -5.87 0.55 -14.73
CA VAL A 152 -6.04 -0.59 -15.63
C VAL A 152 -7.52 -0.78 -15.92
N ALA A 153 -7.96 -0.44 -17.14
CA ALA A 153 -9.37 -0.37 -17.52
C ALA A 153 -10.12 -1.72 -17.36
N THR A 154 -9.42 -2.85 -17.56
CA THR A 154 -9.99 -4.20 -17.48
C THR A 154 -9.96 -4.79 -16.06
N ALA A 155 -9.40 -4.09 -15.11
CA ALA A 155 -9.32 -4.58 -13.73
C ALA A 155 -10.64 -4.39 -12.99
N THR A 156 -10.96 -5.35 -12.11
CA THR A 156 -12.19 -5.37 -11.32
C THR A 156 -12.02 -4.76 -9.94
N GLU A 157 -10.78 -4.63 -9.47
CA GLU A 157 -10.41 -4.10 -8.16
C GLU A 157 -9.04 -3.41 -8.25
N HIS A 158 -8.88 -2.32 -7.52
CA HIS A 158 -7.62 -1.61 -7.38
C HIS A 158 -7.37 -1.24 -5.92
N THR A 159 -6.13 -1.41 -5.46
CA THR A 159 -5.60 -0.79 -4.24
C THR A 159 -4.28 -0.11 -4.58
N CYS A 160 -3.76 0.76 -3.72
CA CYS A 160 -2.48 1.40 -3.98
C CYS A 160 -1.68 1.65 -2.70
N SER A 161 -0.37 1.78 -2.88
CA SER A 161 0.58 2.28 -1.89
C SER A 161 1.48 3.33 -2.57
N VAL A 162 2.06 4.24 -1.79
CA VAL A 162 2.95 5.28 -2.30
C VAL A 162 4.35 5.11 -1.70
N ASP A 163 5.35 4.91 -2.56
CA ASP A 163 6.76 5.07 -2.21
C ASP A 163 7.11 6.56 -2.31
N THR A 164 6.97 7.26 -1.19
CA THR A 164 7.25 8.71 -1.11
C THR A 164 8.73 9.04 -1.20
N VAL A 165 9.61 8.06 -1.03
CA VAL A 165 11.08 8.26 -1.12
C VAL A 165 11.52 8.31 -2.58
N ASN A 166 10.89 7.49 -3.43
CA ASN A 166 11.24 7.37 -4.86
C ASN A 166 10.13 7.90 -5.79
N ASN A 167 9.12 8.61 -5.26
CA ASN A 167 8.01 9.21 -6.00
C ASN A 167 7.27 8.22 -6.91
N ARG A 168 6.78 7.11 -6.35
CA ARG A 168 6.09 6.06 -7.11
C ARG A 168 4.74 5.73 -6.50
N LEU A 169 3.74 5.52 -7.38
CA LEU A 169 2.47 4.90 -7.06
C LEU A 169 2.54 3.41 -7.43
N VAL A 170 2.34 2.55 -6.45
CA VAL A 170 2.30 1.10 -6.64
C VAL A 170 0.85 0.66 -6.57
N VAL A 171 0.34 0.15 -7.66
CA VAL A 171 -1.05 -0.28 -7.81
C VAL A 171 -1.12 -1.80 -7.83
N ARG A 172 -1.91 -2.36 -6.93
CA ARG A 172 -2.30 -3.78 -6.96
C ARG A 172 -3.70 -3.87 -7.52
N TYR A 173 -3.90 -4.68 -8.56
CA TYR A 173 -5.18 -4.79 -9.25
C TYR A 173 -5.53 -6.24 -9.57
N ASN A 174 -6.82 -6.51 -9.76
CA ASN A 174 -7.34 -7.84 -10.06
C ASN A 174 -7.83 -7.94 -11.50
N LEU A 175 -7.35 -8.93 -12.23
CA LEU A 175 -7.90 -9.31 -13.54
C LEU A 175 -8.79 -10.56 -13.36
N SER A 176 -10.03 -10.49 -13.84
CA SER A 176 -10.97 -11.60 -13.74
C SER A 176 -10.38 -12.88 -14.36
N GLY A 177 -10.42 -13.99 -13.62
CA GLY A 177 -9.87 -15.27 -14.03
C GLY A 177 -8.33 -15.36 -14.09
N LYS A 178 -7.59 -14.24 -13.93
CA LYS A 178 -6.12 -14.20 -14.04
C LYS A 178 -5.43 -13.91 -12.71
N GLY A 179 -6.17 -13.37 -11.71
CA GLY A 179 -5.68 -13.08 -10.36
C GLY A 179 -5.09 -11.68 -10.21
N LYS A 180 -4.24 -11.52 -9.19
CA LYS A 180 -3.68 -10.21 -8.78
C LYS A 180 -2.38 -9.88 -9.52
N TYR A 181 -2.23 -8.61 -9.86
CA TYR A 181 -1.07 -8.02 -10.54
C TYR A 181 -0.61 -6.78 -9.80
N ILE A 182 0.63 -6.38 -10.05
CA ILE A 182 1.25 -5.15 -9.55
C ILE A 182 1.67 -4.31 -10.75
N ALA A 183 1.32 -3.02 -10.75
CA ALA A 183 1.85 -2.04 -11.68
C ALA A 183 2.47 -0.88 -10.88
N VAL A 184 3.60 -0.37 -11.34
CA VAL A 184 4.35 0.72 -10.71
C VAL A 184 4.37 1.91 -11.66
N TYR A 185 3.99 3.07 -11.18
CA TYR A 185 3.92 4.30 -11.96
C TYR A 185 4.75 5.42 -11.32
N ASP A 186 5.24 6.34 -12.13
CA ASP A 186 5.70 7.63 -11.62
C ASP A 186 4.54 8.35 -10.93
N LEU A 187 4.76 8.85 -9.71
CA LEU A 187 3.70 9.46 -8.90
C LEU A 187 3.22 10.79 -9.49
N ALA A 188 4.11 11.56 -10.11
CA ALA A 188 3.73 12.83 -10.74
C ALA A 188 2.89 12.61 -11.99
N ALA A 189 3.21 11.61 -12.80
CA ALA A 189 2.40 11.18 -13.94
C ALA A 189 1.03 10.66 -13.49
N ALA A 190 1.00 9.79 -12.49
CA ALA A 190 -0.24 9.26 -11.91
C ALA A 190 -1.14 10.36 -11.34
N THR A 191 -0.57 11.38 -10.69
CA THR A 191 -1.31 12.54 -10.16
C THR A 191 -2.03 13.33 -11.27
N LYS A 192 -1.49 13.30 -12.48
CA LYS A 192 -2.11 13.90 -13.69
C LYS A 192 -3.05 12.94 -14.43
N GLY A 193 -3.27 11.73 -13.89
CA GLY A 193 -4.10 10.70 -14.53
C GLY A 193 -3.42 9.94 -15.66
N ASN A 194 -2.10 10.06 -15.82
CA ASN A 194 -1.36 9.34 -16.84
C ASN A 194 -0.84 7.98 -16.28
N PHE A 195 -1.42 6.90 -16.78
CA PHE A 195 -1.08 5.52 -16.47
C PHE A 195 -0.64 4.71 -17.69
N SER A 196 -0.25 5.38 -18.80
CA SER A 196 0.07 4.71 -20.06
C SER A 196 1.40 3.95 -20.05
N ALA A 197 2.36 4.37 -19.20
CA ALA A 197 3.71 3.83 -19.16
C ALA A 197 4.11 3.38 -17.74
N PRO A 198 3.72 2.17 -17.31
CA PRO A 198 4.19 1.63 -16.04
C PRO A 198 5.69 1.36 -16.06
N LEU A 199 6.39 1.68 -14.97
CA LEU A 199 7.80 1.34 -14.76
C LEU A 199 8.01 -0.17 -14.58
N ALA A 200 7.00 -0.86 -14.05
CA ALA A 200 6.92 -2.31 -13.96
C ALA A 200 5.47 -2.76 -13.96
N ASN A 201 5.21 -3.93 -14.54
CA ASN A 201 3.89 -4.57 -14.51
C ASN A 201 4.07 -6.10 -14.52
N PHE A 202 3.63 -6.78 -13.46
CA PHE A 202 3.84 -8.21 -13.32
C PHE A 202 2.73 -8.87 -12.48
N LYS A 203 2.58 -10.17 -12.65
CA LYS A 203 1.67 -10.96 -11.82
C LYS A 203 2.23 -11.04 -10.40
N GLN A 204 1.39 -10.72 -9.39
CA GLN A 204 1.80 -10.83 -7.99
C GLN A 204 2.21 -12.29 -7.70
N PRO A 205 3.44 -12.53 -7.21
CA PRO A 205 3.81 -13.87 -6.79
C PRO A 205 3.02 -14.31 -5.55
N LEU A 206 2.66 -15.58 -5.50
CA LEU A 206 1.94 -16.21 -4.40
C LEU A 206 2.85 -17.27 -3.76
N PRO A 207 3.81 -16.88 -2.92
CA PRO A 207 4.65 -17.83 -2.23
C PRO A 207 3.82 -18.65 -1.25
N LYS A 208 4.25 -19.89 -0.96
CA LYS A 208 3.59 -20.73 0.03
C LYS A 208 3.75 -20.11 1.42
N THR A 209 2.64 -19.69 2.03
CA THR A 209 2.58 -19.08 3.36
C THR A 209 1.85 -19.98 4.35
N GLN A 210 2.09 -19.76 5.66
CA GLN A 210 1.34 -20.40 6.74
C GLN A 210 0.00 -19.68 6.99
N ALA A 211 0.00 -18.34 6.87
CA ALA A 211 -1.19 -17.52 6.96
C ALA A 211 -2.01 -17.60 5.67
N LYS A 212 -3.33 -17.50 5.81
CA LYS A 212 -4.28 -17.53 4.70
C LYS A 212 -4.55 -16.13 4.14
N ASN A 213 -4.57 -15.12 5.00
CA ASN A 213 -5.00 -13.77 4.65
C ASN A 213 -3.82 -12.91 4.18
N PHE A 214 -4.02 -12.27 3.02
CA PHE A 214 -3.13 -11.22 2.54
C PHE A 214 -3.49 -9.91 3.24
N GLN A 215 -2.52 -9.28 3.91
CA GLN A 215 -2.76 -8.19 4.85
C GLN A 215 -2.12 -6.85 4.42
N GLY A 216 -1.51 -6.80 3.26
CA GLY A 216 -1.03 -5.55 2.74
C GLY A 216 0.30 -5.62 2.02
N TYR A 217 0.68 -4.48 1.44
CA TYR A 217 1.91 -4.31 0.71
C TYR A 217 2.38 -2.86 0.70
N THR A 218 3.66 -2.69 0.44
CA THR A 218 4.28 -1.39 0.16
C THR A 218 5.51 -1.59 -0.72
N ALA A 219 6.09 -0.51 -1.26
CA ALA A 219 7.34 -0.59 -2.02
C ALA A 219 8.36 0.43 -1.52
N TYR A 220 9.62 0.07 -1.67
CA TYR A 220 10.75 0.96 -1.52
C TYR A 220 11.77 0.68 -2.61
N GLY A 221 12.04 1.67 -3.44
CA GLY A 221 12.96 1.55 -4.56
C GLY A 221 12.55 0.46 -5.54
N ARG A 222 13.43 -0.52 -5.77
CA ARG A 222 13.20 -1.66 -6.66
C ARG A 222 12.34 -2.76 -6.06
N TYR A 223 12.09 -2.74 -4.75
CA TYR A 223 11.51 -3.86 -4.05
C TYR A 223 10.09 -3.61 -3.55
N LEU A 224 9.21 -4.57 -3.84
CA LEU A 224 7.87 -4.69 -3.26
C LEU A 224 7.94 -5.58 -2.02
N TYR A 225 7.26 -5.19 -0.96
CA TYR A 225 7.11 -5.95 0.29
C TYR A 225 5.67 -6.39 0.44
N LEU A 226 5.47 -7.67 0.72
CA LEU A 226 4.16 -8.30 0.86
C LEU A 226 4.01 -8.84 2.28
N LEU A 227 2.82 -8.71 2.86
CA LEU A 227 2.48 -9.16 4.22
C LEU A 227 1.29 -10.10 4.17
N TRP A 228 1.41 -11.21 4.84
CA TRP A 228 0.33 -12.14 5.18
C TRP A 228 0.26 -12.31 6.69
N GLY A 229 -0.93 -12.61 7.21
CA GLY A 229 -1.10 -12.88 8.63
C GLY A 229 -2.55 -13.15 8.96
N ASP A 230 -2.78 -14.04 9.91
CA ASP A 230 -4.09 -14.24 10.50
C ASP A 230 -4.04 -13.75 11.96
N SER A 231 -5.20 -13.39 12.51
CA SER A 231 -5.31 -13.07 13.93
C SER A 231 -4.97 -14.31 14.81
N TYR A 232 -4.63 -14.10 16.07
CA TYR A 232 -4.45 -15.20 17.01
C TYR A 232 -5.72 -16.04 17.19
N ASP A 233 -6.90 -15.41 17.10
CA ASP A 233 -8.19 -16.13 17.15
C ASP A 233 -8.31 -17.11 15.97
N THR A 234 -7.86 -16.71 14.78
CA THR A 234 -7.92 -17.55 13.57
C THR A 234 -6.79 -18.57 13.50
N SER A 235 -5.60 -18.23 13.99
CA SER A 235 -4.41 -19.08 13.92
C SER A 235 -4.24 -20.03 15.14
N GLY A 236 -5.17 -20.02 16.11
CA GLY A 236 -5.05 -20.78 17.36
C GLY A 236 -3.87 -20.29 18.20
N GLY A 237 -3.66 -19.00 18.33
CA GLY A 237 -2.60 -18.36 19.10
C GLY A 237 -1.20 -18.44 18.46
N LYS A 238 -1.08 -18.93 17.22
CA LYS A 238 0.22 -19.08 16.55
C LYS A 238 0.65 -17.81 15.85
N VAL A 239 1.93 -17.44 15.99
CA VAL A 239 2.56 -16.38 15.21
C VAL A 239 2.78 -16.90 13.78
N ASN A 240 1.91 -16.50 12.85
CA ASN A 240 1.97 -16.92 11.45
C ASN A 240 2.13 -15.77 10.45
N SER A 241 2.28 -14.52 10.93
CA SER A 241 2.48 -13.38 10.04
C SER A 241 3.83 -13.45 9.34
N GLN A 242 3.83 -13.29 8.01
CA GLN A 242 4.97 -13.50 7.15
C GLN A 242 5.19 -12.35 6.19
N LEU A 243 6.45 -12.05 5.94
CA LEU A 243 6.92 -11.03 5.01
C LEU A 243 7.68 -11.67 3.86
N ALA A 244 7.47 -11.15 2.65
CA ALA A 244 8.31 -11.44 1.51
C ALA A 244 8.71 -10.15 0.79
N SER A 245 9.89 -10.14 0.17
CA SER A 245 10.30 -9.10 -0.76
C SER A 245 10.37 -9.64 -2.18
N VAL A 246 9.94 -8.82 -3.12
CA VAL A 246 9.85 -9.13 -4.56
C VAL A 246 10.64 -8.09 -5.33
N ASP A 247 11.48 -8.52 -6.25
CA ASP A 247 12.11 -7.65 -7.23
C ASP A 247 11.07 -7.24 -8.28
N MET A 248 10.76 -5.95 -8.37
CA MET A 248 9.71 -5.45 -9.26
C MET A 248 10.09 -5.50 -10.75
N ASN A 249 11.37 -5.58 -11.09
CA ASN A 249 11.82 -5.74 -12.48
C ASN A 249 11.64 -7.16 -13.00
N THR A 250 11.69 -8.15 -12.11
CA THR A 250 11.57 -9.57 -12.48
C THR A 250 10.26 -10.23 -12.04
N GLY A 251 9.54 -9.60 -11.09
CA GLY A 251 8.34 -10.17 -10.44
C GLY A 251 8.66 -11.37 -9.54
N LYS A 252 9.94 -11.65 -9.24
CA LYS A 252 10.36 -12.82 -8.46
C LYS A 252 10.55 -12.49 -6.99
N VAL A 253 10.19 -13.41 -6.11
CA VAL A 253 10.51 -13.34 -4.68
C VAL A 253 12.03 -13.45 -4.52
N VAL A 254 12.63 -12.49 -3.80
CA VAL A 254 14.06 -12.43 -3.52
C VAL A 254 14.40 -12.70 -2.05
N GLN A 255 13.42 -12.59 -1.15
CA GLN A 255 13.54 -13.02 0.24
C GLN A 255 12.17 -13.38 0.82
N GLY A 256 12.10 -14.44 1.62
CA GLY A 256 10.89 -14.88 2.30
C GLY A 256 10.06 -15.89 1.51
N PRO A 257 8.84 -16.22 1.99
CA PRO A 257 8.19 -15.62 3.15
C PRO A 257 8.84 -15.98 4.48
N LEU A 258 9.15 -14.99 5.31
CA LEU A 258 9.75 -15.14 6.65
C LEU A 258 8.75 -14.74 7.73
N ILE A 259 8.65 -15.53 8.79
CA ILE A 259 7.83 -15.19 9.97
C ILE A 259 8.40 -13.94 10.64
N THR A 260 7.53 -12.98 10.94
CA THR A 260 7.85 -11.84 11.80
C THR A 260 7.28 -12.03 13.21
N LYS A 261 8.14 -11.87 14.21
CA LYS A 261 7.75 -11.93 15.64
C LYS A 261 7.39 -10.54 16.19
N ALA A 262 7.30 -9.50 15.35
CA ALA A 262 6.87 -8.17 15.78
C ALA A 262 5.53 -8.27 16.51
N GLY A 263 5.43 -7.69 17.71
CA GLY A 263 4.21 -7.71 18.49
C GLY A 263 3.73 -9.11 18.94
N SER A 264 4.61 -10.10 19.08
CA SER A 264 4.22 -11.48 19.47
C SER A 264 3.49 -11.58 20.80
N THR A 265 3.62 -10.57 21.66
CA THR A 265 2.94 -10.47 22.98
C THR A 265 1.61 -9.74 22.94
N LEU A 266 1.17 -9.24 21.76
CA LEU A 266 -0.12 -8.58 21.62
C LEU A 266 -1.25 -9.60 21.74
N SER A 267 -2.37 -9.18 22.33
CA SER A 267 -3.63 -9.93 22.24
C SER A 267 -4.24 -9.76 20.86
N PHE A 268 -5.02 -10.73 20.34
CA PHE A 268 -5.60 -10.75 19.00
C PHE A 268 -4.56 -10.75 17.88
N ARG A 269 -3.60 -9.86 17.88
CA ARG A 269 -2.43 -9.74 16.98
C ARG A 269 -2.73 -10.08 15.52
N GLU A 270 -3.52 -9.32 14.84
CA GLU A 270 -3.75 -9.43 13.40
C GLU A 270 -2.80 -8.50 12.65
N ALA A 271 -2.07 -9.02 11.66
CA ALA A 271 -1.22 -8.20 10.81
C ALA A 271 -2.09 -7.31 9.91
N GLU A 272 -1.74 -6.00 9.77
CA GLU A 272 -2.59 -5.03 9.10
C GLU A 272 -1.75 -3.90 8.47
N GLY A 273 -1.32 -4.14 7.23
CA GLY A 273 -0.64 -3.15 6.42
C GLY A 273 0.87 -3.04 6.58
N LEU A 274 1.46 -2.46 5.55
CA LEU A 274 2.86 -2.05 5.46
C LEU A 274 2.97 -0.62 4.95
N ALA A 275 3.99 0.12 5.40
CA ALA A 275 4.30 1.44 4.87
C ALA A 275 5.81 1.75 4.97
N ILE A 276 6.28 2.70 4.15
CA ILE A 276 7.64 3.22 4.21
C ILE A 276 7.64 4.60 4.85
N TYR A 277 8.58 4.80 5.77
CA TYR A 277 8.85 6.10 6.37
C TYR A 277 10.33 6.46 6.30
N LYS A 278 10.63 7.68 5.84
CA LYS A 278 11.97 8.26 5.90
C LYS A 278 12.02 9.28 7.04
N THR A 279 12.88 9.01 8.02
CA THR A 279 13.07 9.91 9.18
C THR A 279 13.71 11.25 8.77
N ALA A 280 13.67 12.24 9.65
CA ALA A 280 14.35 13.51 9.41
C ALA A 280 15.88 13.34 9.22
N GLY A 281 16.47 12.37 9.91
CA GLY A 281 17.89 12.00 9.75
C GLY A 281 18.19 11.15 8.51
N GLY A 282 17.21 10.97 7.59
CA GLY A 282 17.40 10.25 6.32
C GLY A 282 17.30 8.73 6.40
N GLN A 283 17.14 8.14 7.60
CA GLN A 283 16.97 6.69 7.74
C GLN A 283 15.62 6.25 7.18
N VAL A 284 15.62 5.26 6.29
CA VAL A 284 14.39 4.65 5.77
C VAL A 284 14.01 3.45 6.62
N ARG A 285 12.72 3.30 6.89
CA ARG A 285 12.14 2.24 7.72
C ARG A 285 10.97 1.58 7.01
N LEU A 286 10.94 0.25 7.04
CA LEU A 286 9.78 -0.56 6.64
C LEU A 286 8.92 -0.80 7.87
N PHE A 287 7.73 -0.21 7.89
CA PHE A 287 6.78 -0.35 8.98
C PHE A 287 5.80 -1.50 8.76
N LEU A 288 5.43 -2.15 9.86
CA LEU A 288 4.45 -3.23 9.97
C LEU A 288 3.38 -2.81 10.98
N GLY A 289 2.12 -2.92 10.59
CA GLY A 289 0.96 -2.66 11.45
C GLY A 289 0.37 -3.95 12.02
N PHE A 290 -0.09 -3.88 13.26
CA PHE A 290 -0.82 -4.95 13.91
C PHE A 290 -2.00 -4.39 14.71
N ALA A 291 -3.17 -5.00 14.56
CA ALA A 291 -4.29 -4.77 15.44
C ALA A 291 -4.13 -5.63 16.71
N SER A 292 -4.59 -5.10 17.84
CA SER A 292 -4.68 -5.81 19.11
C SER A 292 -5.98 -5.47 19.85
N GLY A 293 -6.20 -6.04 21.03
CA GLY A 293 -7.37 -5.77 21.84
C GLY A 293 -8.59 -6.61 21.46
N LYS A 294 -9.73 -6.38 22.11
CA LYS A 294 -10.99 -7.09 21.88
C LYS A 294 -11.88 -6.38 20.86
N ALA A 295 -12.91 -7.04 20.38
CA ALA A 295 -13.94 -6.40 19.54
C ALA A 295 -14.58 -5.21 20.27
N GLY A 296 -14.78 -4.09 19.59
CA GLY A 296 -15.25 -2.84 20.16
C GLY A 296 -14.21 -2.07 21.00
N ASP A 297 -12.94 -2.53 21.02
CA ASP A 297 -11.82 -1.84 21.66
C ASP A 297 -10.50 -2.26 20.99
N ARG A 298 -10.45 -2.13 19.65
CA ARG A 298 -9.26 -2.44 18.86
C ARG A 298 -8.21 -1.35 18.99
N ARG A 299 -6.94 -1.76 19.01
CA ARG A 299 -5.80 -0.89 19.22
C ARG A 299 -4.80 -1.04 18.07
N SER A 300 -4.18 0.08 17.71
CA SER A 300 -3.12 0.14 16.71
C SER A 300 -1.75 -0.09 17.34
N ASN A 301 -0.91 -0.86 16.65
CA ASN A 301 0.47 -1.10 17.03
C ASN A 301 1.33 -1.04 15.78
N LEU A 302 2.39 -0.23 15.80
CA LEU A 302 3.32 -0.10 14.69
C LEU A 302 4.73 -0.49 15.09
N PHE A 303 5.33 -1.33 14.25
CA PHE A 303 6.71 -1.80 14.37
C PHE A 303 7.47 -1.46 13.11
N TYR A 304 8.80 -1.44 13.15
CA TYR A 304 9.60 -1.18 11.94
C TYR A 304 10.87 -2.02 11.87
N LYS A 305 11.33 -2.24 10.64
CA LYS A 305 12.66 -2.75 10.30
C LYS A 305 13.45 -1.63 9.64
N ASN A 306 14.75 -1.56 9.92
CA ASN A 306 15.65 -0.52 9.38
C ASN A 306 16.96 -1.07 8.81
N ALA A 307 17.21 -2.35 8.96
CA ALA A 307 18.38 -2.99 8.36
C ALA A 307 18.16 -3.21 6.86
N THR A 308 19.11 -2.78 6.04
CA THR A 308 19.09 -2.95 4.59
C THR A 308 20.35 -3.63 4.08
N VAL A 309 20.22 -4.35 2.97
CA VAL A 309 21.28 -4.95 2.18
C VAL A 309 21.33 -4.34 0.79
N ALA A 310 22.46 -4.50 0.12
CA ALA A 310 22.66 -4.08 -1.28
C ALA A 310 21.73 -4.85 -2.22
#